data_7b0fbafe4b871edec472e21417d75670
#
_entry.id   7b0fbafe4b871edec472e21417d75670
#
_cell.length_a   1.000
_cell.length_b   1.000
_cell.length_c   1.000
_cell.angle_alpha   90.00
_cell.angle_beta   90.00
_cell.angle_gamma   90.00
#
_symmetry.space_group_name_H-M   'P 1'
#
loop_
_entity.id
_entity.type
_entity.pdbx_description
1 polymer ?
#
loop_
_entity_poly.entity_id
_entity_poly.type
_entity_poly.pdbx_seq_one_letter_code
_entity_poly.pdbx_strand_id
1 'polypeptide(L)'
;MDQLVRWVEHRIQAQVFRPGMRLPSVRQLAADRGVSRFTVVQAYERLVARGQVQARRGSGFFVREPTVGVLKRPKTAPARAQPIDMGWLVRNMQSGIAADMSPGFGYLPPALCGTDLIKAGLRSVAATASLQLTHPALAQGYAPLREQITHKLAEIEIAATSAQILTTSGATQAIDLIVRHYLRPGDSVIVGNPSWSAQLGTLAMMGVNFISLPYTPQGPDVQALAELAATFKPKMMILNTVLHNPTGTVLSSAAAYQILRIAESHNMIVVEDDIYSDFLPVGVQATRLASLDQLKRVIYLGSFSKMLLPNIRVGFMAATAEIAEALGHQKLLTSLATPELNERIVHHALTEGSYRKHCQRVHAELDELRAPVFKQLESLGMTPLCRPQAGFLGWFDTGVDTITLAALALEAGYLLAPGALFSPQQTPSTWLRMNIATSQNPAMLGWLDKALAQLRLQGHGLGAKG
;
A
#
# COMPACT_ATOMS: atom_id res chain seq x y z
N MET A 1 -6.69 -36.51 -16.79
CA MET A 1 -6.71 -36.43 -15.31
C MET A 1 -7.69 -35.35 -14.85
N ASP A 2 -7.54 -34.07 -15.24
CA ASP A 2 -8.40 -32.97 -14.79
C ASP A 2 -9.90 -33.14 -15.10
N GLN A 3 -10.24 -33.77 -16.21
CA GLN A 3 -11.62 -34.11 -16.57
C GLN A 3 -12.22 -35.12 -15.59
N LEU A 4 -11.44 -36.10 -15.12
CA LEU A 4 -11.90 -37.10 -14.15
C LEU A 4 -12.12 -36.49 -12.76
N VAL A 5 -11.22 -35.59 -12.34
CA VAL A 5 -11.38 -34.84 -11.10
C VAL A 5 -12.67 -34.02 -11.12
N ARG A 6 -12.88 -33.21 -12.18
CA ARG A 6 -14.11 -32.40 -12.33
C ARG A 6 -15.36 -33.24 -12.38
N TRP A 7 -15.31 -34.42 -13.02
CA TRP A 7 -16.44 -35.33 -13.09
C TRP A 7 -16.84 -35.87 -11.70
N VAL A 8 -15.86 -36.26 -10.86
CA VAL A 8 -16.14 -36.70 -9.48
C VAL A 8 -16.66 -35.54 -8.65
N GLU A 9 -16.05 -34.35 -8.75
CA GLU A 9 -16.48 -33.13 -8.05
C GLU A 9 -17.94 -32.79 -8.34
N HIS A 10 -18.30 -32.79 -9.63
CA HIS A 10 -19.68 -32.50 -10.06
C HIS A 10 -20.68 -33.51 -9.48
N ARG A 11 -20.30 -34.80 -9.38
CA ARG A 11 -21.16 -35.82 -8.79
C ARG A 11 -21.26 -35.71 -7.27
N ILE A 12 -20.24 -35.25 -6.61
CA ILE A 12 -20.29 -34.90 -5.17
C ILE A 12 -21.22 -33.69 -4.97
N GLN A 13 -21.07 -32.64 -5.77
CA GLN A 13 -21.92 -31.45 -5.69
C GLN A 13 -23.39 -31.77 -6.01
N ALA A 14 -23.64 -32.59 -7.02
CA ALA A 14 -24.98 -33.05 -7.39
C ALA A 14 -25.55 -34.11 -6.42
N GLN A 15 -24.89 -34.39 -5.27
CA GLN A 15 -25.31 -35.38 -4.29
C GLN A 15 -25.48 -36.85 -4.82
N VAL A 16 -24.90 -37.13 -5.99
CA VAL A 16 -24.85 -38.50 -6.54
C VAL A 16 -23.87 -39.34 -5.72
N PHE A 17 -22.70 -38.76 -5.40
CA PHE A 17 -21.77 -39.29 -4.42
C PHE A 17 -22.00 -38.53 -3.11
N ARG A 18 -22.74 -39.16 -2.19
CA ARG A 18 -23.12 -38.54 -0.91
C ARG A 18 -21.97 -38.57 0.10
N PRO A 19 -21.95 -37.67 1.08
CA PRO A 19 -21.01 -37.71 2.21
C PRO A 19 -21.00 -39.12 2.85
N GLY A 20 -19.81 -39.65 3.15
CA GLY A 20 -19.60 -40.98 3.68
C GLY A 20 -19.67 -42.11 2.64
N MET A 21 -20.16 -41.84 1.42
CA MET A 21 -20.29 -42.88 0.39
C MET A 21 -18.93 -43.31 -0.13
N ARG A 22 -18.76 -44.58 -0.37
CA ARG A 22 -17.58 -45.18 -1.01
C ARG A 22 -17.60 -44.84 -2.51
N LEU A 23 -16.51 -44.30 -3.01
CA LEU A 23 -16.31 -44.08 -4.44
C LEU A 23 -16.05 -45.40 -5.17
N PRO A 24 -16.31 -45.51 -6.50
CA PRO A 24 -15.93 -46.63 -7.30
C PRO A 24 -14.47 -47.03 -7.08
N SER A 25 -14.17 -48.32 -7.10
CA SER A 25 -12.79 -48.76 -6.98
C SER A 25 -11.93 -48.21 -8.13
N VAL A 26 -10.64 -48.01 -7.90
CA VAL A 26 -9.69 -47.58 -8.91
C VAL A 26 -9.79 -48.43 -10.18
N ARG A 27 -9.93 -49.76 -10.00
CA ARG A 27 -10.04 -50.71 -11.12
C ARG A 27 -11.33 -50.50 -11.90
N GLN A 28 -12.44 -50.35 -11.20
CA GLN A 28 -13.75 -50.17 -11.81
C GLN A 28 -13.84 -48.83 -12.56
N LEU A 29 -13.46 -47.73 -11.91
CA LEU A 29 -13.52 -46.42 -12.56
C LEU A 29 -12.56 -46.29 -13.75
N ALA A 30 -11.41 -46.96 -13.71
CA ALA A 30 -10.49 -47.04 -14.83
C ALA A 30 -11.13 -47.73 -16.03
N ALA A 31 -11.83 -48.90 -15.80
CA ALA A 31 -12.55 -49.60 -16.85
C ALA A 31 -13.75 -48.80 -17.40
N ASP A 32 -14.56 -48.19 -16.50
CA ASP A 32 -15.77 -47.45 -16.88
C ASP A 32 -15.44 -46.17 -17.68
N ARG A 33 -14.24 -45.64 -17.53
CA ARG A 33 -13.81 -44.38 -18.17
C ARG A 33 -12.76 -44.55 -19.22
N GLY A 34 -12.30 -45.76 -19.50
CA GLY A 34 -11.28 -46.04 -20.50
C GLY A 34 -9.92 -45.36 -20.19
N VAL A 35 -9.57 -45.19 -18.91
CA VAL A 35 -8.34 -44.57 -18.48
C VAL A 35 -7.45 -45.51 -17.71
N SER A 36 -6.15 -45.17 -17.54
CA SER A 36 -5.24 -46.00 -16.74
C SER A 36 -5.61 -45.98 -15.24
N ARG A 37 -5.31 -47.06 -14.56
CA ARG A 37 -5.45 -47.12 -13.07
C ARG A 37 -4.65 -46.02 -12.38
N PHE A 38 -3.47 -45.68 -12.92
CA PHE A 38 -2.64 -44.62 -12.44
C PHE A 38 -3.34 -43.26 -12.52
N THR A 39 -4.02 -42.97 -13.62
CA THR A 39 -4.82 -41.74 -13.80
C THR A 39 -5.93 -41.61 -12.76
N VAL A 40 -6.59 -42.73 -12.39
CA VAL A 40 -7.64 -42.74 -11.37
C VAL A 40 -7.04 -42.51 -9.97
N VAL A 41 -5.92 -43.16 -9.66
CA VAL A 41 -5.22 -42.97 -8.36
C VAL A 41 -4.84 -41.49 -8.21
N GLN A 42 -4.20 -40.92 -9.18
CA GLN A 42 -3.83 -39.49 -9.19
C GLN A 42 -5.03 -38.55 -9.03
N ALA A 43 -6.16 -38.86 -9.69
CA ALA A 43 -7.39 -38.09 -9.55
C ALA A 43 -7.95 -38.18 -8.11
N TYR A 44 -7.96 -39.37 -7.53
CA TYR A 44 -8.44 -39.57 -6.17
C TYR A 44 -7.50 -38.95 -5.13
N GLU A 45 -6.20 -39.08 -5.27
CA GLU A 45 -5.22 -38.38 -4.42
C GLU A 45 -5.40 -36.86 -4.44
N ARG A 46 -5.66 -36.30 -5.62
CA ARG A 46 -5.93 -34.87 -5.77
C ARG A 46 -7.24 -34.45 -5.07
N LEU A 47 -8.27 -35.30 -5.11
CA LEU A 47 -9.52 -35.09 -4.38
C LEU A 47 -9.33 -35.23 -2.86
N VAL A 48 -8.44 -36.12 -2.43
CA VAL A 48 -8.02 -36.26 -1.02
C VAL A 48 -7.28 -34.98 -0.58
N ALA A 49 -6.33 -34.50 -1.37
CA ALA A 49 -5.60 -33.25 -1.10
C ALA A 49 -6.53 -32.03 -1.04
N ARG A 50 -7.63 -32.02 -1.82
CA ARG A 50 -8.68 -30.99 -1.75
C ARG A 50 -9.67 -31.16 -0.59
N GLY A 51 -9.51 -32.22 0.22
CA GLY A 51 -10.39 -32.49 1.36
C GLY A 51 -11.79 -32.97 1.02
N GLN A 52 -12.07 -33.31 -0.25
CA GLN A 52 -13.38 -33.78 -0.74
C GLN A 52 -13.55 -35.29 -0.55
N VAL A 53 -12.46 -36.01 -0.54
CA VAL A 53 -12.40 -37.46 -0.41
C VAL A 53 -11.42 -37.84 0.71
N GLN A 54 -11.64 -38.95 1.37
CA GLN A 54 -10.70 -39.57 2.32
C GLN A 54 -10.32 -40.98 1.88
N ALA A 55 -9.04 -41.30 1.92
CA ALA A 55 -8.54 -42.65 1.72
C ALA A 55 -8.66 -43.43 3.04
N ARG A 56 -9.24 -44.64 3.02
CA ARG A 56 -9.26 -45.56 4.15
C ARG A 56 -8.44 -46.80 3.78
N ARG A 57 -7.38 -47.05 4.54
CA ARG A 57 -6.41 -48.12 4.26
C ARG A 57 -7.15 -49.47 4.13
N GLY A 58 -6.96 -50.16 3.01
CA GLY A 58 -7.63 -51.45 2.69
C GLY A 58 -9.10 -51.32 2.28
N SER A 59 -9.76 -50.17 2.45
CA SER A 59 -11.20 -50.00 2.20
C SER A 59 -11.52 -49.12 0.99
N GLY A 60 -10.53 -48.38 0.48
CA GLY A 60 -10.69 -47.52 -0.70
C GLY A 60 -10.92 -46.06 -0.38
N PHE A 61 -11.58 -45.34 -1.32
CA PHE A 61 -11.80 -43.92 -1.23
C PHE A 61 -13.27 -43.61 -0.91
N PHE A 62 -13.51 -42.65 -0.03
CA PHE A 62 -14.84 -42.27 0.46
C PHE A 62 -15.03 -40.75 0.34
N VAL A 63 -16.23 -40.35 0.00
CA VAL A 63 -16.57 -38.90 0.04
C VAL A 63 -16.49 -38.48 1.51
N ARG A 64 -15.76 -37.37 1.74
CA ARG A 64 -15.58 -36.87 3.10
C ARG A 64 -16.92 -36.37 3.65
N GLU A 65 -17.25 -36.79 4.83
CA GLU A 65 -18.37 -36.21 5.55
C GLU A 65 -18.01 -34.74 5.88
N PRO A 66 -18.92 -33.77 5.72
CA PRO A 66 -18.69 -32.43 6.25
C PRO A 66 -18.33 -32.62 7.74
N THR A 67 -17.10 -32.30 8.11
CA THR A 67 -16.73 -32.20 9.52
C THR A 67 -17.74 -31.24 10.14
N VAL A 68 -18.53 -31.68 11.10
CA VAL A 68 -19.42 -30.82 11.89
C VAL A 68 -18.51 -29.82 12.61
N GLY A 69 -18.15 -28.74 11.93
CA GLY A 69 -17.12 -27.78 12.35
C GLY A 69 -16.79 -26.76 11.28
N VAL A 70 -17.33 -26.90 10.04
CA VAL A 70 -17.54 -25.71 9.24
C VAL A 70 -18.65 -24.95 9.95
N LEU A 71 -18.24 -24.08 10.86
CA LEU A 71 -19.08 -23.00 11.34
C LEU A 71 -19.84 -22.52 10.11
N LYS A 72 -21.16 -22.81 10.02
CA LYS A 72 -22.04 -22.02 9.18
C LYS A 72 -21.58 -20.61 9.47
N ARG A 73 -21.00 -19.93 8.47
CA ARG A 73 -20.80 -18.49 8.62
C ARG A 73 -22.08 -17.98 9.25
N PRO A 74 -22.06 -17.47 10.48
CA PRO A 74 -23.27 -16.90 11.04
C PRO A 74 -23.78 -15.99 9.93
N LYS A 75 -25.07 -16.13 9.56
CA LYS A 75 -25.75 -15.07 8.80
C LYS A 75 -25.30 -13.82 9.51
N THR A 76 -24.44 -13.04 8.88
CA THR A 76 -23.81 -11.89 9.47
C THR A 76 -24.90 -11.14 10.21
N ALA A 77 -24.80 -11.15 11.55
CA ALA A 77 -25.43 -10.10 12.32
C ALA A 77 -25.07 -8.81 11.61
N PRO A 78 -25.99 -7.86 11.41
CA PRO A 78 -25.69 -6.63 10.70
C PRO A 78 -24.36 -6.15 11.25
N ALA A 79 -23.35 -6.07 10.36
CA ALA A 79 -21.99 -5.75 10.79
C ALA A 79 -22.14 -4.47 11.60
N ARG A 80 -21.83 -4.51 12.89
CA ARG A 80 -21.74 -3.29 13.69
C ARG A 80 -20.85 -2.37 12.85
N ALA A 81 -21.38 -1.21 12.47
CA ALA A 81 -20.64 -0.23 11.71
C ALA A 81 -19.29 -0.07 12.40
N GLN A 82 -18.21 -0.51 11.74
CA GLN A 82 -16.88 -0.43 12.33
C GLN A 82 -16.55 1.06 12.47
N PRO A 83 -16.05 1.48 13.64
CA PRO A 83 -15.67 2.88 13.80
C PRO A 83 -14.68 3.27 12.70
N ILE A 84 -14.87 4.44 12.13
CA ILE A 84 -13.97 5.03 11.14
C ILE A 84 -12.73 5.52 11.90
N ASP A 85 -11.77 4.63 12.08
CA ASP A 85 -10.48 4.85 12.74
C ASP A 85 -9.33 4.89 11.73
N MET A 86 -8.10 5.14 12.19
CA MET A 86 -6.90 5.19 11.32
C MET A 86 -6.70 3.93 10.48
N GLY A 87 -7.15 2.77 10.94
CA GLY A 87 -7.08 1.50 10.21
C GLY A 87 -8.25 1.27 9.24
N TRP A 88 -9.33 2.02 9.36
CA TRP A 88 -10.55 1.80 8.60
C TRP A 88 -10.33 1.83 7.08
N LEU A 89 -9.62 2.84 6.59
CA LEU A 89 -9.32 2.97 5.16
C LEU A 89 -8.50 1.80 4.64
N VAL A 90 -7.46 1.39 5.38
CA VAL A 90 -6.59 0.28 4.98
C VAL A 90 -7.37 -1.04 4.94
N ARG A 91 -8.22 -1.30 5.94
CA ARG A 91 -9.09 -2.49 5.96
C ARG A 91 -10.07 -2.51 4.79
N ASN A 92 -10.69 -1.37 4.47
CA ASN A 92 -11.65 -1.30 3.37
C ASN A 92 -10.98 -1.33 1.99
N MET A 93 -9.74 -0.88 1.85
CA MET A 93 -8.93 -1.09 0.64
C MET A 93 -8.65 -2.58 0.35
N GLN A 94 -8.78 -3.46 1.36
CA GLN A 94 -8.63 -4.92 1.23
C GLN A 94 -9.97 -5.66 1.07
N SER A 95 -11.11 -4.96 1.09
CA SER A 95 -12.45 -5.55 1.07
C SER A 95 -12.88 -6.13 -0.28
N GLY A 96 -12.10 -5.89 -1.34
CA GLY A 96 -12.41 -6.36 -2.70
C GLY A 96 -13.36 -5.45 -3.47
N ILE A 97 -13.66 -4.24 -2.99
CA ILE A 97 -14.38 -3.21 -3.76
C ILE A 97 -13.57 -2.90 -5.03
N ALA A 98 -14.22 -2.89 -6.19
CA ALA A 98 -13.57 -2.64 -7.47
C ALA A 98 -12.86 -1.27 -7.49
N ALA A 99 -11.77 -1.15 -8.23
CA ALA A 99 -10.95 0.06 -8.24
C ALA A 99 -11.73 1.29 -8.73
N ASP A 100 -12.57 1.13 -9.75
CA ASP A 100 -13.43 2.20 -10.31
C ASP A 100 -14.60 2.59 -9.40
N MET A 101 -14.88 1.79 -8.36
CA MET A 101 -15.82 2.09 -7.27
C MET A 101 -15.12 2.65 -6.03
N SER A 102 -13.81 2.91 -6.12
CA SER A 102 -12.96 3.24 -4.98
C SER A 102 -12.16 4.53 -5.23
N PRO A 103 -12.81 5.71 -5.36
CA PRO A 103 -12.10 6.97 -5.56
C PRO A 103 -11.19 7.35 -4.38
N GLY A 104 -11.39 6.77 -3.20
CA GLY A 104 -10.50 6.88 -2.05
C GLY A 104 -9.31 5.93 -2.05
N PHE A 105 -9.10 5.12 -3.11
CA PHE A 105 -8.05 4.10 -3.17
C PHE A 105 -6.65 4.73 -3.22
N GLY A 106 -5.72 4.21 -2.42
CA GLY A 106 -4.36 4.74 -2.29
C GLY A 106 -3.32 4.10 -3.19
N TYR A 107 -3.73 3.40 -4.25
CA TYR A 107 -2.88 2.72 -5.22
C TYR A 107 -3.40 2.93 -6.64
N LEU A 108 -2.58 2.59 -7.63
CA LEU A 108 -2.99 2.54 -9.03
C LEU A 108 -4.04 1.43 -9.25
N PRO A 109 -5.00 1.63 -10.17
CA PRO A 109 -5.88 0.56 -10.62
C PRO A 109 -5.06 -0.53 -11.34
N PRO A 110 -5.58 -1.80 -11.41
CA PRO A 110 -4.86 -2.93 -11.97
C PRO A 110 -4.29 -2.71 -13.38
N ALA A 111 -4.98 -1.93 -14.22
CA ALA A 111 -4.53 -1.62 -15.60
C ALA A 111 -3.24 -0.80 -15.64
N LEU A 112 -3.01 0.05 -14.63
CA LEU A 112 -1.82 0.89 -14.53
C LEU A 112 -0.68 0.22 -13.73
N CYS A 113 -0.91 -0.92 -13.10
CA CYS A 113 0.12 -1.64 -12.34
C CYS A 113 1.14 -2.32 -13.25
N GLY A 114 2.36 -2.53 -12.73
CA GLY A 114 3.47 -3.21 -13.41
C GLY A 114 3.35 -4.74 -13.49
N THR A 115 2.15 -5.28 -13.72
CA THR A 115 1.88 -6.72 -13.69
C THR A 115 2.76 -7.52 -14.65
N ASP A 116 3.01 -6.99 -15.86
CA ASP A 116 3.82 -7.70 -16.85
C ASP A 116 5.31 -7.68 -16.50
N LEU A 117 5.79 -6.61 -15.84
CA LEU A 117 7.14 -6.56 -15.29
C LEU A 117 7.34 -7.64 -14.22
N ILE A 118 6.35 -7.80 -13.35
CA ILE A 118 6.39 -8.83 -12.31
C ILE A 118 6.36 -10.23 -12.92
N LYS A 119 5.52 -10.49 -13.94
CA LYS A 119 5.52 -11.76 -14.66
C LYS A 119 6.86 -12.06 -15.34
N ALA A 120 7.49 -11.05 -15.94
CA ALA A 120 8.82 -11.18 -16.55
C ALA A 120 9.88 -11.51 -15.49
N GLY A 121 9.91 -10.77 -14.38
CA GLY A 121 10.80 -11.02 -13.27
C GLY A 121 10.61 -12.42 -12.66
N LEU A 122 9.37 -12.87 -12.45
CA LEU A 122 9.09 -14.23 -11.98
C LEU A 122 9.67 -15.31 -12.92
N ARG A 123 9.49 -15.16 -14.24
CA ARG A 123 10.06 -16.09 -15.22
C ARG A 123 11.59 -16.09 -15.18
N SER A 124 12.20 -14.90 -15.11
CA SER A 124 13.66 -14.76 -15.03
C SER A 124 14.23 -15.40 -13.79
N VAL A 125 13.64 -15.13 -12.63
CA VAL A 125 14.08 -15.71 -11.35
C VAL A 125 13.91 -17.22 -11.35
N ALA A 126 12.78 -17.75 -11.85
CA ALA A 126 12.53 -19.20 -11.94
C ALA A 126 13.50 -19.92 -12.89
N ALA A 127 14.03 -19.23 -13.93
CA ALA A 127 15.00 -19.78 -14.88
C ALA A 127 16.45 -19.71 -14.37
N THR A 128 16.71 -19.03 -13.25
CA THR A 128 18.07 -18.85 -12.72
C THR A 128 18.56 -20.15 -12.09
N ALA A 129 19.55 -20.82 -12.73
CA ALA A 129 20.10 -22.10 -12.26
C ALA A 129 20.79 -22.03 -10.89
N SER A 130 21.31 -20.86 -10.51
CA SER A 130 22.00 -20.62 -9.24
C SER A 130 21.06 -20.13 -8.12
N LEU A 131 19.76 -20.24 -8.26
CA LEU A 131 18.80 -19.76 -7.27
C LEU A 131 18.86 -20.62 -6.00
N GLN A 132 19.54 -20.14 -4.98
CA GLN A 132 19.68 -20.83 -3.70
C GLN A 132 18.61 -20.35 -2.70
N LEU A 133 17.35 -20.76 -2.93
CA LEU A 133 16.25 -20.45 -2.02
C LEU A 133 16.29 -21.21 -0.69
N THR A 134 17.25 -22.12 -0.53
CA THR A 134 17.43 -22.91 0.69
C THR A 134 18.24 -22.18 1.77
N HIS A 135 18.91 -21.10 1.43
CA HIS A 135 19.63 -20.27 2.38
C HIS A 135 18.76 -19.10 2.87
N PRO A 136 18.87 -18.71 4.14
CA PRO A 136 18.20 -17.51 4.64
C PRO A 136 18.66 -16.27 3.88
N ALA A 137 17.73 -15.38 3.54
CA ALA A 137 18.05 -14.08 2.96
C ALA A 137 18.77 -13.18 3.97
N LEU A 138 19.62 -12.27 3.47
CA LEU A 138 20.32 -11.31 4.31
C LEU A 138 19.35 -10.25 4.86
N ALA A 139 19.52 -9.86 6.10
CA ALA A 139 18.72 -8.80 6.73
C ALA A 139 18.82 -7.47 5.99
N GLN A 140 20.03 -7.10 5.49
CA GLN A 140 20.22 -5.90 4.67
C GLN A 140 19.50 -5.96 3.33
N GLY A 141 19.18 -7.18 2.84
CA GLY A 141 18.55 -7.41 1.57
C GLY A 141 19.51 -7.82 0.46
N TYR A 142 18.94 -8.17 -0.69
CA TYR A 142 19.64 -8.65 -1.87
C TYR A 142 20.66 -7.64 -2.40
N ALA A 143 21.94 -7.98 -2.35
CA ALA A 143 23.05 -7.06 -2.66
C ALA A 143 22.95 -6.40 -4.04
N PRO A 144 22.64 -7.13 -5.15
CA PRO A 144 22.49 -6.48 -6.46
C PRO A 144 21.33 -5.46 -6.51
N LEU A 145 20.24 -5.69 -5.78
CA LEU A 145 19.16 -4.69 -5.68
C LEU A 145 19.63 -3.45 -4.94
N ARG A 146 20.36 -3.61 -3.83
CA ARG A 146 20.90 -2.46 -3.08
C ARG A 146 21.86 -1.63 -3.93
N GLU A 147 22.68 -2.29 -4.75
CA GLU A 147 23.56 -1.61 -5.70
C GLU A 147 22.75 -0.87 -6.77
N GLN A 148 21.72 -1.50 -7.34
CA GLN A 148 20.84 -0.84 -8.30
C GLN A 148 20.10 0.37 -7.68
N ILE A 149 19.74 0.30 -6.39
CA ILE A 149 19.13 1.43 -5.67
C ILE A 149 20.12 2.59 -5.54
N THR A 150 21.44 2.36 -5.38
CA THR A 150 22.40 3.48 -5.34
C THR A 150 22.42 4.26 -6.65
N HIS A 151 22.31 3.58 -7.81
CA HIS A 151 22.20 4.25 -9.10
C HIS A 151 20.91 5.08 -9.19
N LYS A 152 19.78 4.52 -8.74
CA LYS A 152 18.51 5.26 -8.69
C LYS A 152 18.57 6.49 -7.77
N LEU A 153 19.25 6.41 -6.65
CA LEU A 153 19.47 7.53 -5.73
C LEU A 153 20.37 8.61 -6.33
N ALA A 154 21.41 8.20 -7.08
CA ALA A 154 22.27 9.15 -7.79
C ALA A 154 21.51 9.98 -8.84
N GLU A 155 20.48 9.42 -9.51
CA GLU A 155 19.62 10.15 -10.45
C GLU A 155 18.86 11.32 -9.79
N ILE A 156 18.66 11.26 -8.46
CA ILE A 156 18.01 12.30 -7.65
C ILE A 156 18.99 13.00 -6.69
N GLU A 157 20.28 13.01 -7.05
CA GLU A 157 21.36 13.71 -6.36
C GLU A 157 21.60 13.27 -4.91
N ILE A 158 21.29 12.02 -4.58
CA ILE A 158 21.62 11.41 -3.29
C ILE A 158 22.78 10.45 -3.49
N ALA A 159 23.97 10.82 -2.98
CA ALA A 159 25.13 9.96 -3.01
C ALA A 159 25.03 8.91 -1.90
N ALA A 160 24.92 7.64 -2.28
CA ALA A 160 24.82 6.53 -1.32
C ALA A 160 25.64 5.31 -1.80
N THR A 161 26.18 4.57 -0.85
CA THR A 161 26.79 3.26 -1.08
C THR A 161 25.80 2.15 -0.74
N SER A 162 26.03 0.93 -1.22
CA SER A 162 25.16 -0.21 -0.88
C SER A 162 25.15 -0.54 0.63
N ALA A 163 26.16 -0.15 1.39
CA ALA A 163 26.19 -0.29 2.85
C ALA A 163 25.19 0.64 3.56
N GLN A 164 24.82 1.75 2.93
CA GLN A 164 23.86 2.72 3.43
C GLN A 164 22.42 2.36 3.09
N ILE A 165 22.19 1.30 2.33
CA ILE A 165 20.86 0.85 1.89
C ILE A 165 20.43 -0.36 2.70
N LEU A 166 19.21 -0.29 3.27
CA LEU A 166 18.52 -1.41 3.88
C LEU A 166 17.20 -1.61 3.17
N THR A 167 16.99 -2.79 2.58
CA THR A 167 15.67 -3.11 1.99
C THR A 167 14.65 -3.42 3.07
N THR A 168 13.38 -3.21 2.76
CA THR A 168 12.27 -3.41 3.70
C THR A 168 11.03 -3.95 2.99
N SER A 169 10.10 -4.50 3.76
CA SER A 169 8.79 -4.92 3.24
C SER A 169 7.86 -3.71 2.99
N GLY A 170 8.36 -2.74 2.19
CA GLY A 170 7.74 -1.45 1.92
C GLY A 170 8.05 -0.39 2.99
N ALA A 171 7.71 0.87 2.71
CA ALA A 171 7.99 2.01 3.58
C ALA A 171 7.38 1.87 4.99
N THR A 172 6.27 1.18 5.14
CA THR A 172 5.63 0.95 6.45
C THR A 172 6.56 0.22 7.42
N GLN A 173 7.28 -0.83 6.96
CA GLN A 173 8.27 -1.50 7.79
C GLN A 173 9.47 -0.60 8.06
N ALA A 174 9.91 0.21 7.09
CA ALA A 174 10.99 1.16 7.28
C ALA A 174 10.65 2.14 8.40
N ILE A 175 9.46 2.73 8.38
CA ILE A 175 8.98 3.64 9.43
C ILE A 175 8.92 2.93 10.79
N ASP A 176 8.38 1.71 10.86
CA ASP A 176 8.31 0.95 12.13
C ASP A 176 9.70 0.71 12.73
N LEU A 177 10.68 0.30 11.91
CA LEU A 177 12.06 0.09 12.34
C LEU A 177 12.69 1.40 12.87
N ILE A 178 12.55 2.49 12.13
CA ILE A 178 13.10 3.81 12.51
C ILE A 178 12.47 4.30 13.81
N VAL A 179 11.16 4.24 13.92
CA VAL A 179 10.42 4.71 15.10
C VAL A 179 10.82 3.90 16.33
N ARG A 180 10.92 2.59 16.25
CA ARG A 180 11.38 1.73 17.36
C ARG A 180 12.83 1.99 17.77
N HIS A 181 13.67 2.38 16.82
CA HIS A 181 15.06 2.68 17.09
C HIS A 181 15.22 3.98 17.86
N TYR A 182 14.60 5.05 17.40
CA TYR A 182 14.82 6.40 17.92
C TYR A 182 13.88 6.83 19.03
N LEU A 183 12.65 6.30 19.06
CA LEU A 183 11.59 6.82 19.92
C LEU A 183 11.26 5.86 21.07
N ARG A 184 10.80 6.46 22.15
CA ARG A 184 10.23 5.78 23.31
C ARG A 184 8.84 6.37 23.61
N PRO A 185 7.96 5.65 24.33
CA PRO A 185 6.67 6.20 24.75
C PRO A 185 6.86 7.57 25.44
N GLY A 186 6.03 8.54 25.05
CA GLY A 186 6.10 9.93 25.54
C GLY A 186 7.03 10.86 24.76
N ASP A 187 7.87 10.34 23.85
CA ASP A 187 8.66 11.19 22.95
C ASP A 187 7.76 11.96 21.97
N SER A 188 8.20 13.13 21.55
CA SER A 188 7.47 13.98 20.63
C SER A 188 7.98 13.83 19.20
N VAL A 189 7.03 13.73 18.23
CA VAL A 189 7.28 13.58 16.79
C VAL A 189 6.46 14.59 16.02
N ILE A 190 7.09 15.36 15.12
CA ILE A 190 6.39 16.20 14.16
C ILE A 190 5.92 15.32 12.99
N VAL A 191 4.63 15.42 12.66
CA VAL A 191 4.01 14.81 11.50
C VAL A 191 3.16 15.84 10.75
N GLY A 192 3.02 15.68 9.45
CA GLY A 192 2.14 16.54 8.66
C GLY A 192 0.67 16.46 9.11
N ASN A 193 -0.05 17.53 8.96
CA ASN A 193 -1.50 17.58 9.07
C ASN A 193 -2.07 18.29 7.82
N PRO A 194 -2.58 17.52 6.85
CA PRO A 194 -2.83 16.07 6.87
C PRO A 194 -1.58 15.20 6.71
N SER A 195 -1.67 13.90 7.07
CA SER A 195 -0.65 12.86 6.87
C SER A 195 -1.27 11.47 6.65
N TRP A 196 -0.47 10.50 6.19
CA TRP A 196 -0.99 9.15 5.90
C TRP A 196 -1.43 8.39 7.16
N SER A 197 -2.68 7.91 7.17
CA SER A 197 -3.31 7.28 8.34
C SER A 197 -2.57 6.05 8.89
N ALA A 198 -1.99 5.20 8.04
CA ALA A 198 -1.26 4.03 8.52
C ALA A 198 0.05 4.40 9.23
N GLN A 199 0.73 5.47 8.80
CA GLN A 199 1.88 6.04 9.49
C GLN A 199 1.49 6.56 10.88
N LEU A 200 0.39 7.31 10.95
CA LEU A 200 -0.15 7.81 12.22
C LEU A 200 -0.53 6.65 13.16
N GLY A 201 -1.12 5.59 12.62
CA GLY A 201 -1.45 4.37 13.37
C GLY A 201 -0.21 3.68 13.96
N THR A 202 0.88 3.57 13.19
CA THR A 202 2.16 3.00 13.67
C THR A 202 2.73 3.81 14.83
N LEU A 203 2.75 5.13 14.70
CA LEU A 203 3.23 6.03 15.74
C LEU A 203 2.33 5.97 17.00
N ALA A 204 1.01 5.93 16.84
CA ALA A 204 0.07 5.81 17.95
C ALA A 204 0.30 4.54 18.78
N MET A 205 0.58 3.40 18.12
CA MET A 205 0.91 2.15 18.83
C MET A 205 2.19 2.24 19.65
N MET A 206 3.10 3.17 19.34
CA MET A 206 4.33 3.40 20.09
C MET A 206 4.15 4.35 21.27
N GLY A 207 2.95 4.92 21.45
CA GLY A 207 2.67 5.84 22.56
C GLY A 207 3.45 7.15 22.49
N VAL A 208 3.79 7.62 21.29
CA VAL A 208 4.47 8.90 21.08
C VAL A 208 3.48 10.06 20.97
N ASN A 209 3.92 11.27 21.29
CA ASN A 209 3.13 12.49 21.19
C ASN A 209 3.22 13.07 19.78
N PHE A 210 2.08 13.24 19.10
CA PHE A 210 2.02 13.89 17.81
C PHE A 210 2.06 15.40 17.94
N ILE A 211 2.94 16.02 17.16
CA ILE A 211 2.95 17.45 16.93
C ILE A 211 2.53 17.67 15.49
N SER A 212 1.36 18.27 15.31
CA SER A 212 0.77 18.51 13.98
C SER A 212 1.44 19.69 13.31
N LEU A 213 2.08 19.46 12.16
CA LEU A 213 2.61 20.50 11.28
C LEU A 213 1.57 20.82 10.20
N PRO A 214 1.03 22.05 10.16
CA PRO A 214 0.08 22.43 9.12
C PRO A 214 0.67 22.36 7.72
N TYR A 215 -0.18 21.98 6.75
CA TYR A 215 0.14 22.03 5.32
C TYR A 215 -0.66 23.13 4.62
N THR A 216 0.03 23.84 3.77
CA THR A 216 -0.50 24.89 2.86
C THR A 216 -0.50 24.38 1.42
N PRO A 217 -1.08 25.10 0.45
CA PRO A 217 -0.93 24.77 -0.96
C PRO A 217 0.53 24.71 -1.45
N GLN A 218 1.48 25.31 -0.71
CA GLN A 218 2.92 25.31 -1.01
C GLN A 218 3.69 24.21 -0.29
N GLY A 219 3.02 23.37 0.51
CA GLY A 219 3.61 22.31 1.33
C GLY A 219 3.56 22.62 2.83
N PRO A 220 4.47 22.03 3.63
CA PRO A 220 4.48 22.24 5.09
C PRO A 220 4.74 23.71 5.45
N ASP A 221 4.05 24.18 6.48
CA ASP A 221 4.26 25.54 7.03
C ASP A 221 5.58 25.60 7.80
N VAL A 222 6.58 26.22 7.21
CA VAL A 222 7.93 26.28 7.76
C VAL A 222 8.02 27.22 8.97
N GLN A 223 7.19 28.28 9.02
CA GLN A 223 7.14 29.17 10.17
C GLN A 223 6.56 28.43 11.38
N ALA A 224 5.42 27.77 11.19
CA ALA A 224 4.85 26.91 12.23
C ALA A 224 5.85 25.82 12.69
N LEU A 225 6.62 25.24 11.75
CA LEU A 225 7.64 24.26 12.08
C LEU A 225 8.69 24.81 13.07
N ALA A 226 9.18 26.03 12.86
CA ALA A 226 10.15 26.64 13.75
C ALA A 226 9.61 26.86 15.17
N GLU A 227 8.36 27.32 15.28
CA GLU A 227 7.69 27.54 16.57
C GLU A 227 7.43 26.22 17.31
N LEU A 228 6.95 25.20 16.58
CA LEU A 228 6.70 23.86 17.13
C LEU A 228 8.00 23.18 17.59
N ALA A 229 9.08 23.31 16.83
CA ALA A 229 10.38 22.75 17.18
C ALA A 229 10.96 23.39 18.46
N ALA A 230 10.86 24.72 18.58
CA ALA A 230 11.31 25.45 19.77
C ALA A 230 10.49 25.08 21.01
N THR A 231 9.17 24.96 20.87
CA THR A 231 8.25 24.72 21.97
C THR A 231 8.32 23.29 22.49
N PHE A 232 8.25 22.30 21.59
CA PHE A 232 8.05 20.88 21.95
C PHE A 232 9.33 20.04 21.91
N LYS A 233 10.42 20.57 21.35
CA LYS A 233 11.73 19.90 21.23
C LYS A 233 11.60 18.46 20.72
N PRO A 234 10.97 18.23 19.55
CA PRO A 234 10.73 16.90 19.03
C PRO A 234 12.03 16.18 18.68
N LYS A 235 12.07 14.87 18.84
CA LYS A 235 13.22 14.05 18.47
C LYS A 235 13.28 13.78 16.97
N MET A 236 12.11 13.75 16.33
CA MET A 236 11.97 13.32 14.96
C MET A 236 10.89 14.12 14.25
N MET A 237 11.06 14.25 12.93
CA MET A 237 10.06 14.74 12.00
C MET A 237 9.92 13.75 10.85
N ILE A 238 8.68 13.42 10.46
CA ILE A 238 8.39 12.55 9.32
C ILE A 238 7.59 13.33 8.30
N LEU A 239 8.15 13.52 7.10
CA LEU A 239 7.56 14.29 6.01
C LEU A 239 7.53 13.49 4.72
N ASN A 240 6.41 13.61 3.98
CA ASN A 240 6.33 13.20 2.58
C ASN A 240 6.53 14.46 1.71
N THR A 241 7.66 14.55 1.03
CA THR A 241 8.16 15.79 0.40
C THR A 241 7.79 15.90 -1.07
N VAL A 242 7.56 14.78 -1.75
CA VAL A 242 7.25 14.72 -3.17
C VAL A 242 5.87 14.13 -3.38
N LEU A 243 4.99 14.88 -4.06
CA LEU A 243 3.62 14.46 -4.34
C LEU A 243 2.90 13.97 -3.08
N HIS A 244 2.91 14.81 -2.06
CA HIS A 244 2.46 14.53 -0.71
C HIS A 244 1.09 13.83 -0.67
N ASN A 245 0.97 12.77 0.09
CA ASN A 245 -0.30 12.09 0.36
C ASN A 245 -0.92 12.63 1.66
N PRO A 246 -2.06 13.35 1.59
CA PRO A 246 -3.05 13.33 0.49
C PRO A 246 -3.03 14.53 -0.46
N THR A 247 -2.24 15.58 -0.21
CA THR A 247 -2.43 16.90 -0.85
C THR A 247 -1.92 17.00 -2.29
N GLY A 248 -0.98 16.15 -2.70
CA GLY A 248 -0.31 16.24 -4.00
C GLY A 248 0.76 17.34 -4.10
N THR A 249 1.05 18.07 -3.02
CA THR A 249 2.07 19.12 -3.00
C THR A 249 3.48 18.56 -3.16
N VAL A 250 4.39 19.40 -3.67
CA VAL A 250 5.83 19.13 -3.78
C VAL A 250 6.59 20.20 -3.01
N LEU A 251 7.57 19.78 -2.23
CA LEU A 251 8.39 20.68 -1.42
C LEU A 251 9.25 21.60 -2.29
N SER A 252 9.23 22.91 -2.02
CA SER A 252 10.12 23.86 -2.69
C SER A 252 11.54 23.79 -2.12
N SER A 253 12.54 24.16 -2.94
CA SER A 253 13.95 24.20 -2.50
C SER A 253 14.18 25.14 -1.33
N ALA A 254 13.49 26.28 -1.31
CA ALA A 254 13.57 27.24 -0.21
C ALA A 254 13.04 26.63 1.10
N ALA A 255 11.87 25.97 1.06
CA ALA A 255 11.31 25.31 2.21
C ALA A 255 12.18 24.12 2.67
N ALA A 256 12.74 23.34 1.75
CA ALA A 256 13.66 22.24 2.05
C ALA A 256 14.89 22.73 2.84
N TYR A 257 15.52 23.82 2.37
CA TYR A 257 16.66 24.42 3.06
C TYR A 257 16.29 24.88 4.48
N GLN A 258 15.17 25.58 4.64
CA GLN A 258 14.72 26.05 5.95
C GLN A 258 14.39 24.91 6.90
N ILE A 259 13.72 23.86 6.43
CA ILE A 259 13.41 22.66 7.20
C ILE A 259 14.69 22.00 7.73
N LEU A 260 15.71 21.85 6.88
CA LEU A 260 16.99 21.28 7.33
C LEU A 260 17.71 22.15 8.36
N ARG A 261 17.68 23.49 8.20
CA ARG A 261 18.24 24.41 9.20
C ARG A 261 17.55 24.31 10.56
N ILE A 262 16.22 24.19 10.57
CA ILE A 262 15.44 23.98 11.78
C ILE A 262 15.77 22.62 12.40
N ALA A 263 15.82 21.56 11.59
CA ALA A 263 16.16 20.22 12.05
C ALA A 263 17.57 20.15 12.68
N GLU A 264 18.55 20.85 12.08
CA GLU A 264 19.91 20.96 12.59
C GLU A 264 19.95 21.70 13.93
N SER A 265 19.32 22.87 14.02
CA SER A 265 19.34 23.72 15.22
C SER A 265 18.66 23.06 16.43
N HIS A 266 17.71 22.14 16.19
CA HIS A 266 16.98 21.41 17.24
C HIS A 266 17.42 19.95 17.38
N ASN A 267 18.47 19.52 16.69
CA ASN A 267 18.99 18.17 16.70
C ASN A 267 17.92 17.10 16.39
N MET A 268 17.01 17.38 15.46
CA MET A 268 15.97 16.45 15.03
C MET A 268 16.47 15.50 13.95
N ILE A 269 16.04 14.24 14.01
CA ILE A 269 16.14 13.29 12.89
C ILE A 269 15.00 13.58 11.92
N VAL A 270 15.29 13.55 10.64
CA VAL A 270 14.29 13.75 9.58
C VAL A 270 14.08 12.43 8.85
N VAL A 271 12.84 11.97 8.77
CA VAL A 271 12.45 10.83 7.92
C VAL A 271 11.74 11.41 6.70
N GLU A 272 12.35 11.23 5.53
CA GLU A 272 11.80 11.67 4.26
C GLU A 272 11.13 10.50 3.53
N ASP A 273 9.79 10.51 3.50
CA ASP A 273 8.98 9.52 2.79
C ASP A 273 8.79 9.96 1.32
N ASP A 274 9.54 9.38 0.40
CA ASP A 274 9.51 9.66 -1.04
C ASP A 274 9.01 8.47 -1.88
N ILE A 275 7.96 7.81 -1.43
CA ILE A 275 7.37 6.65 -2.11
C ILE A 275 6.60 7.01 -3.40
N TYR A 276 6.43 8.29 -3.68
CA TYR A 276 5.77 8.79 -4.89
C TYR A 276 6.74 9.36 -5.92
N SER A 277 8.05 9.30 -5.68
CA SER A 277 9.12 9.83 -6.55
C SER A 277 8.96 9.40 -8.01
N ASP A 278 8.65 8.14 -8.23
CA ASP A 278 8.51 7.54 -9.57
C ASP A 278 7.30 8.05 -10.36
N PHE A 279 6.43 8.86 -9.76
CA PHE A 279 5.32 9.55 -10.43
C PHE A 279 5.68 10.93 -10.97
N LEU A 280 6.89 11.40 -10.76
CA LEU A 280 7.37 12.63 -11.42
C LEU A 280 7.75 12.33 -12.87
N PRO A 281 7.33 13.17 -13.84
CA PRO A 281 7.77 13.03 -15.22
C PRO A 281 9.29 13.08 -15.36
N VAL A 282 9.82 12.40 -16.37
CA VAL A 282 11.25 12.41 -16.67
C VAL A 282 11.71 13.85 -16.95
N GLY A 283 12.77 14.27 -16.26
CA GLY A 283 13.33 15.65 -16.39
C GLY A 283 12.68 16.66 -15.43
N VAL A 284 11.60 16.32 -14.72
CA VAL A 284 11.08 17.15 -13.64
C VAL A 284 11.84 16.83 -12.37
N GLN A 285 12.59 17.79 -11.87
CA GLN A 285 13.30 17.65 -10.60
C GLN A 285 12.44 18.19 -9.45
N ALA A 286 12.40 17.46 -8.36
CA ALA A 286 11.88 17.91 -7.08
C ALA A 286 13.02 17.89 -6.05
N THR A 287 13.13 18.94 -5.26
CA THR A 287 14.13 19.00 -4.20
C THR A 287 13.78 18.00 -3.11
N ARG A 288 14.76 17.21 -2.69
CA ARG A 288 14.64 16.28 -1.56
C ARG A 288 15.51 16.76 -0.42
N LEU A 289 15.06 16.53 0.80
CA LEU A 289 15.84 16.83 1.99
C LEU A 289 17.14 15.99 2.00
N ALA A 290 17.03 14.73 1.61
CA ALA A 290 18.19 13.82 1.54
C ALA A 290 19.23 14.24 0.49
N SER A 291 18.84 14.88 -0.64
CA SER A 291 19.81 15.36 -1.62
C SER A 291 20.61 16.56 -1.11
N LEU A 292 20.01 17.39 -0.26
CA LEU A 292 20.71 18.54 0.35
C LEU A 292 21.55 18.12 1.56
N ASP A 293 21.06 17.17 2.36
CA ASP A 293 21.69 16.72 3.62
C ASP A 293 22.72 15.60 3.40
N GLN A 294 22.66 14.89 2.26
CA GLN A 294 23.51 13.74 1.93
C GLN A 294 23.49 12.66 3.02
N LEU A 295 22.26 12.33 3.51
CA LEU A 295 21.99 11.27 4.49
C LEU A 295 22.66 11.45 5.86
N LYS A 296 23.11 12.66 6.22
CA LYS A 296 23.76 12.91 7.51
C LYS A 296 22.75 12.89 8.68
N ARG A 297 21.57 13.48 8.45
CA ARG A 297 20.46 13.63 9.41
C ARG A 297 19.16 13.09 8.84
N VAL A 298 19.06 13.03 7.51
CA VAL A 298 17.86 12.56 6.79
C VAL A 298 17.97 11.06 6.55
N ILE A 299 16.94 10.33 6.97
CA ILE A 299 16.72 8.92 6.58
C ILE A 299 15.70 8.96 5.44
N TYR A 300 16.14 8.61 4.24
CA TYR A 300 15.33 8.60 3.04
C TYR A 300 14.60 7.26 2.87
N LEU A 301 13.34 7.30 2.48
CA LEU A 301 12.50 6.12 2.23
C LEU A 301 12.03 6.10 0.78
N GLY A 302 12.20 4.95 0.13
CA GLY A 302 11.63 4.66 -1.19
C GLY A 302 10.84 3.35 -1.20
N SER A 303 9.94 3.21 -2.18
CA SER A 303 9.12 1.99 -2.31
C SER A 303 8.71 1.74 -3.75
N PHE A 304 8.72 0.47 -4.14
CA PHE A 304 8.24 0.02 -5.45
C PHE A 304 6.75 -0.37 -5.45
N SER A 305 6.11 -0.38 -4.26
CA SER A 305 4.72 -0.82 -4.11
C SER A 305 3.70 0.08 -4.81
N LYS A 306 4.02 1.37 -5.03
CA LYS A 306 3.09 2.31 -5.66
C LYS A 306 3.12 2.25 -7.17
N MET A 307 4.31 2.07 -7.76
CA MET A 307 4.49 2.04 -9.20
C MET A 307 4.37 0.61 -9.78
N LEU A 308 4.90 -0.42 -9.10
CA LEU A 308 4.81 -1.80 -9.58
C LEU A 308 3.51 -2.48 -9.15
N LEU A 309 3.46 -2.98 -7.93
CA LEU A 309 2.31 -3.68 -7.34
C LEU A 309 2.27 -3.46 -5.83
N PRO A 310 1.08 -3.28 -5.23
CA PRO A 310 0.94 -3.25 -3.77
C PRO A 310 1.50 -4.49 -3.07
N ASN A 311 1.35 -5.67 -3.69
CA ASN A 311 1.75 -6.97 -3.14
C ASN A 311 3.23 -7.32 -3.32
N ILE A 312 4.01 -6.54 -4.08
CA ILE A 312 5.45 -6.83 -4.22
C ILE A 312 6.19 -6.64 -2.90
N ARG A 313 5.70 -5.75 -2.05
CA ARG A 313 6.21 -5.47 -0.71
C ARG A 313 7.73 -5.31 -0.66
N VAL A 314 8.29 -4.53 -1.59
CA VAL A 314 9.70 -4.13 -1.60
C VAL A 314 9.77 -2.62 -1.50
N GLY A 315 10.48 -2.18 -0.49
CA GLY A 315 10.89 -0.80 -0.28
C GLY A 315 12.32 -0.77 0.23
N PHE A 316 12.82 0.39 0.53
CA PHE A 316 14.15 0.57 1.08
C PHE A 316 14.24 1.84 1.91
N MET A 317 15.25 1.91 2.75
CA MET A 317 15.72 3.13 3.36
C MET A 317 17.19 3.35 3.03
N ALA A 318 17.58 4.62 2.96
CA ALA A 318 18.96 5.05 2.86
C ALA A 318 19.29 5.99 4.02
N ALA A 319 20.39 5.72 4.72
CA ALA A 319 20.85 6.45 5.89
C ALA A 319 22.38 6.40 6.00
N THR A 320 22.98 6.81 7.11
CA THR A 320 24.41 6.50 7.36
C THR A 320 24.60 4.99 7.48
N ALA A 321 25.81 4.50 7.21
CA ALA A 321 26.10 3.06 7.27
C ALA A 321 25.81 2.47 8.66
N GLU A 322 26.14 3.21 9.72
CA GLU A 322 25.90 2.83 11.11
C GLU A 322 24.42 2.67 11.43
N ILE A 323 23.58 3.61 10.94
CA ILE A 323 22.13 3.54 11.11
C ILE A 323 21.56 2.37 10.29
N ALA A 324 21.97 2.20 9.05
CA ALA A 324 21.53 1.11 8.20
C ALA A 324 21.89 -0.27 8.80
N GLU A 325 23.05 -0.41 9.41
CA GLU A 325 23.47 -1.62 10.13
C GLU A 325 22.63 -1.86 11.39
N ALA A 326 22.47 -0.83 12.23
CA ALA A 326 21.68 -0.94 13.46
C ALA A 326 20.21 -1.33 13.17
N LEU A 327 19.59 -0.70 12.16
CA LEU A 327 18.23 -1.04 11.73
C LEU A 327 18.17 -2.41 11.05
N GLY A 328 19.24 -2.83 10.36
CA GLY A 328 19.41 -4.19 9.84
C GLY A 328 19.41 -5.25 10.95
N HIS A 329 20.12 -5.02 12.05
CA HIS A 329 20.07 -5.87 13.24
C HIS A 329 18.68 -5.93 13.85
N GLN A 330 18.00 -4.79 13.98
CA GLN A 330 16.62 -4.75 14.48
C GLN A 330 15.66 -5.51 13.57
N LYS A 331 15.80 -5.36 12.24
CA LYS A 331 15.03 -6.10 11.24
C LYS A 331 15.27 -7.61 11.36
N LEU A 332 16.52 -8.04 11.56
CA LEU A 332 16.86 -9.46 11.75
C LEU A 332 16.08 -10.07 12.92
N LEU A 333 15.94 -9.34 14.03
CA LEU A 333 15.24 -9.82 15.22
C LEU A 333 13.70 -9.77 15.11
N THR A 334 13.17 -8.89 14.27
CA THR A 334 11.71 -8.66 14.18
C THR A 334 11.05 -9.36 13.01
N SER A 335 11.77 -9.57 11.90
CA SER A 335 11.21 -10.10 10.67
C SER A 335 12.21 -10.89 9.81
N LEU A 336 13.40 -11.17 10.32
CA LEU A 336 14.52 -11.82 9.66
C LEU A 336 15.01 -11.04 8.44
N ALA A 337 14.31 -11.14 7.31
CA ALA A 337 14.68 -10.50 6.05
C ALA A 337 13.43 -10.14 5.23
N THR A 338 13.60 -9.30 4.23
CA THR A 338 12.63 -9.17 3.13
C THR A 338 12.72 -10.42 2.25
N PRO A 339 11.61 -10.95 1.72
CA PRO A 339 11.66 -12.09 0.82
C PRO A 339 12.54 -11.82 -0.40
N GLU A 340 13.67 -12.49 -0.51
CA GLU A 340 14.67 -12.27 -1.59
C GLU A 340 14.07 -12.51 -2.97
N LEU A 341 13.10 -13.41 -3.09
CA LEU A 341 12.37 -13.64 -4.34
C LEU A 341 11.75 -12.32 -4.87
N ASN A 342 11.11 -11.54 -4.00
CA ASN A 342 10.50 -10.27 -4.37
C ASN A 342 11.55 -9.22 -4.74
N GLU A 343 12.67 -9.21 -4.03
CA GLU A 343 13.80 -8.32 -4.30
C GLU A 343 14.44 -8.61 -5.65
N ARG A 344 14.62 -9.88 -6.00
CA ARG A 344 15.13 -10.31 -7.32
C ARG A 344 14.18 -9.92 -8.46
N ILE A 345 12.87 -10.01 -8.27
CA ILE A 345 11.87 -9.58 -9.24
C ILE A 345 11.98 -8.07 -9.48
N VAL A 346 12.10 -7.28 -8.41
CA VAL A 346 12.28 -5.81 -8.52
C VAL A 346 13.62 -5.48 -9.19
N HIS A 347 14.70 -6.13 -8.80
CA HIS A 347 16.01 -5.96 -9.44
C HIS A 347 15.93 -6.20 -10.95
N HIS A 348 15.33 -7.31 -11.38
CA HIS A 348 15.13 -7.59 -12.80
C HIS A 348 14.35 -6.47 -13.50
N ALA A 349 13.26 -5.98 -12.91
CA ALA A 349 12.49 -4.89 -13.49
C ALA A 349 13.31 -3.60 -13.68
N LEU A 350 14.19 -3.28 -12.74
CA LEU A 350 15.03 -2.09 -12.78
C LEU A 350 16.18 -2.20 -13.82
N THR A 351 16.77 -3.38 -13.97
CA THR A 351 17.96 -3.58 -14.81
C THR A 351 17.65 -3.73 -16.30
N GLU A 352 16.44 -4.20 -16.67
CA GLU A 352 16.05 -4.44 -18.06
C GLU A 352 15.49 -3.18 -18.78
N GLY A 353 15.56 -2.00 -18.16
CA GLY A 353 15.03 -0.74 -18.72
C GLY A 353 13.51 -0.69 -18.89
N SER A 354 12.83 -1.78 -18.58
CA SER A 354 11.37 -1.91 -18.70
C SER A 354 10.61 -1.10 -17.64
N TYR A 355 11.21 -0.91 -16.47
CA TYR A 355 10.65 -0.08 -15.39
C TYR A 355 10.48 1.37 -15.81
N ARG A 356 11.50 1.96 -16.43
CA ARG A 356 11.43 3.35 -16.93
C ARG A 356 10.33 3.55 -17.97
N LYS A 357 10.20 2.60 -18.91
CA LYS A 357 9.10 2.63 -19.90
C LYS A 357 7.73 2.51 -19.25
N HIS A 358 7.62 1.70 -18.22
CA HIS A 358 6.39 1.57 -17.45
C HIS A 358 6.02 2.88 -16.74
N CYS A 359 6.97 3.52 -16.06
CA CYS A 359 6.76 4.84 -15.45
C CYS A 359 6.28 5.87 -16.49
N GLN A 360 6.93 5.94 -17.66
CA GLN A 360 6.53 6.85 -18.75
C GLN A 360 5.09 6.61 -19.21
N ARG A 361 4.69 5.35 -19.38
CA ARG A 361 3.32 4.99 -19.74
C ARG A 361 2.32 5.44 -18.67
N VAL A 362 2.62 5.16 -17.39
CA VAL A 362 1.75 5.57 -16.27
C VAL A 362 1.64 7.09 -16.18
N HIS A 363 2.73 7.82 -16.40
CA HIS A 363 2.71 9.29 -16.44
C HIS A 363 1.76 9.81 -17.53
N ALA A 364 1.91 9.31 -18.76
CA ALA A 364 1.09 9.76 -19.89
C ALA A 364 -0.41 9.53 -19.61
N GLU A 365 -0.78 8.36 -19.13
CA GLU A 365 -2.17 8.02 -18.80
C GLU A 365 -2.71 8.89 -17.65
N LEU A 366 -1.93 9.15 -16.60
CA LEU A 366 -2.35 10.01 -15.49
C LEU A 366 -2.46 11.50 -15.92
N ASP A 367 -1.59 11.97 -16.82
CA ASP A 367 -1.63 13.33 -17.31
C ASP A 367 -2.89 13.61 -18.14
N GLU A 368 -3.29 12.65 -19.00
CA GLU A 368 -4.54 12.73 -19.76
C GLU A 368 -5.78 12.78 -18.84
N LEU A 369 -5.74 12.10 -17.71
CA LEU A 369 -6.87 12.01 -16.77
C LEU A 369 -6.98 13.20 -15.83
N ARG A 370 -5.86 13.86 -15.50
CA ARG A 370 -5.81 14.82 -14.38
C ARG A 370 -6.74 16.01 -14.59
N ALA A 371 -6.62 16.73 -15.67
CA ALA A 371 -7.41 17.94 -15.91
C ALA A 371 -8.91 17.64 -16.04
N PRO A 372 -9.36 16.63 -16.81
CA PRO A 372 -10.78 16.25 -16.89
C PRO A 372 -11.38 15.87 -15.53
N VAL A 373 -10.66 15.05 -14.74
CA VAL A 373 -11.16 14.59 -13.43
C VAL A 373 -11.27 15.74 -12.45
N PHE A 374 -10.26 16.63 -12.39
CA PHE A 374 -10.34 17.83 -11.54
C PHE A 374 -11.53 18.70 -11.92
N LYS A 375 -11.72 18.99 -13.21
CA LYS A 375 -12.86 19.78 -13.70
C LYS A 375 -14.20 19.14 -13.32
N GLN A 376 -14.30 17.80 -13.40
CA GLN A 376 -15.50 17.08 -13.06
C GLN A 376 -15.80 17.15 -11.55
N LEU A 377 -14.79 16.95 -10.69
CA LEU A 377 -14.96 17.06 -9.23
C LEU A 377 -15.32 18.49 -8.82
N GLU A 378 -14.72 19.51 -9.45
CA GLU A 378 -15.07 20.91 -9.22
C GLU A 378 -16.51 21.24 -9.64
N SER A 379 -17.02 20.60 -10.71
CA SER A 379 -18.42 20.78 -11.11
C SER A 379 -19.42 20.23 -10.09
N LEU A 380 -18.99 19.32 -9.19
CA LEU A 380 -19.74 18.82 -8.03
C LEU A 380 -19.66 19.78 -6.82
N GLY A 381 -19.00 20.96 -6.98
CA GLY A 381 -18.80 21.93 -5.92
C GLY A 381 -17.70 21.55 -4.94
N MET A 382 -16.75 20.72 -5.34
CA MET A 382 -15.56 20.38 -4.56
C MET A 382 -14.40 21.31 -4.92
N THR A 383 -13.67 21.82 -3.93
CA THR A 383 -12.57 22.77 -4.15
C THR A 383 -11.23 22.08 -3.87
N PRO A 384 -10.30 21.98 -4.83
CA PRO A 384 -8.99 21.39 -4.59
C PRO A 384 -8.09 22.32 -3.76
N LEU A 385 -7.26 21.76 -2.86
CA LEU A 385 -6.24 22.51 -2.14
C LEU A 385 -5.21 23.11 -3.11
N CYS A 386 -4.79 22.32 -4.07
CA CYS A 386 -3.89 22.70 -5.16
C CYS A 386 -4.17 21.80 -6.38
N ARG A 387 -3.55 22.15 -7.52
CA ARG A 387 -3.57 21.31 -8.73
C ARG A 387 -2.20 20.65 -8.92
N PRO A 388 -2.01 19.39 -8.49
CA PRO A 388 -0.74 18.70 -8.66
C PRO A 388 -0.37 18.57 -10.14
N GLN A 389 0.90 18.79 -10.47
CA GLN A 389 1.40 18.62 -11.84
C GLN A 389 1.69 17.16 -12.21
N ALA A 390 1.75 16.27 -11.22
CA ALA A 390 2.03 14.84 -11.38
C ALA A 390 1.32 14.01 -10.30
N GLY A 391 1.51 12.69 -10.31
CA GLY A 391 0.89 11.78 -9.35
C GLY A 391 -0.57 11.50 -9.65
N PHE A 392 -1.22 10.81 -8.73
CA PHE A 392 -2.60 10.33 -8.91
C PHE A 392 -3.53 10.71 -7.76
N LEU A 393 -3.09 11.51 -6.79
CA LEU A 393 -3.88 11.93 -5.64
C LEU A 393 -4.23 13.41 -5.72
N GLY A 394 -5.42 13.77 -5.27
CA GLY A 394 -5.89 15.13 -5.08
C GLY A 394 -6.63 15.26 -3.76
N TRP A 395 -6.59 16.45 -3.16
CA TRP A 395 -7.18 16.77 -1.88
C TRP A 395 -8.23 17.87 -2.07
N PHE A 396 -9.49 17.53 -1.79
CA PHE A 396 -10.64 18.37 -2.13
C PHE A 396 -11.47 18.70 -0.89
N ASP A 397 -11.81 19.95 -0.73
CA ASP A 397 -12.84 20.40 0.20
C ASP A 397 -14.24 20.14 -0.40
N THR A 398 -15.06 19.41 0.29
CA THR A 398 -16.43 19.05 -0.12
C THR A 398 -17.50 19.97 0.48
N GLY A 399 -17.12 20.75 1.50
CA GLY A 399 -18.05 21.57 2.29
C GLY A 399 -18.99 20.79 3.22
N VAL A 400 -18.85 19.45 3.30
CA VAL A 400 -19.66 18.58 4.19
C VAL A 400 -18.76 17.69 5.06
N ASP A 401 -19.30 17.14 6.16
CA ASP A 401 -18.57 16.17 6.96
C ASP A 401 -18.25 14.91 6.16
N THR A 402 -16.97 14.64 5.92
CA THR A 402 -16.51 13.54 5.07
C THR A 402 -16.55 12.18 5.76
N ILE A 403 -16.66 12.11 7.09
CA ILE A 403 -16.91 10.85 7.81
C ILE A 403 -18.31 10.35 7.49
N THR A 404 -19.31 11.21 7.60
CA THR A 404 -20.69 10.90 7.24
C THR A 404 -20.80 10.53 5.76
N LEU A 405 -20.17 11.30 4.88
CA LEU A 405 -20.14 11.02 3.44
C LEU A 405 -19.50 9.65 3.13
N ALA A 406 -18.40 9.29 3.80
CA ALA A 406 -17.73 8.01 3.60
C ALA A 406 -18.52 6.81 4.13
N ALA A 407 -19.27 6.98 5.22
CA ALA A 407 -20.18 5.95 5.72
C ALA A 407 -21.29 5.64 4.71
N LEU A 408 -21.97 6.68 4.19
CA LEU A 408 -22.99 6.55 3.15
C LEU A 408 -22.44 5.95 1.86
N ALA A 409 -21.22 6.33 1.48
CA ALA A 409 -20.54 5.78 0.32
C ALA A 409 -20.29 4.27 0.45
N LEU A 410 -19.84 3.82 1.62
CA LEU A 410 -19.57 2.40 1.85
C LEU A 410 -20.86 1.57 1.79
N GLU A 411 -21.98 2.08 2.31
CA GLU A 411 -23.30 1.44 2.18
C GLU A 411 -23.75 1.34 0.72
N ALA A 412 -23.40 2.33 -0.10
CA ALA A 412 -23.69 2.35 -1.53
C ALA A 412 -22.66 1.52 -2.36
N GLY A 413 -21.66 0.91 -1.72
CA GLY A 413 -20.63 0.09 -2.37
C GLY A 413 -19.42 0.89 -2.89
N TYR A 414 -19.25 2.14 -2.47
CA TYR A 414 -18.13 3.00 -2.84
C TYR A 414 -17.15 3.20 -1.69
N LEU A 415 -15.85 3.28 -1.99
CA LEU A 415 -14.83 3.58 -1.00
C LEU A 415 -14.30 5.00 -1.16
N LEU A 416 -14.62 5.87 -0.21
CA LEU A 416 -14.05 7.22 -0.08
C LEU A 416 -12.94 7.24 0.98
N ALA A 417 -12.12 8.30 0.97
CA ALA A 417 -11.04 8.50 1.93
C ALA A 417 -11.23 9.82 2.69
N PRO A 418 -12.00 9.80 3.81
CA PRO A 418 -12.37 11.00 4.54
C PRO A 418 -11.19 11.67 5.23
N GLY A 419 -11.20 13.00 5.30
CA GLY A 419 -10.10 13.83 5.76
C GLY A 419 -9.70 13.60 7.21
N ALA A 420 -10.64 13.28 8.07
CA ALA A 420 -10.35 12.97 9.47
C ALA A 420 -9.32 11.85 9.65
N LEU A 421 -9.24 10.89 8.71
CA LEU A 421 -8.25 9.80 8.76
C LEU A 421 -6.82 10.27 8.47
N PHE A 422 -6.64 11.44 7.91
CA PHE A 422 -5.35 12.05 7.63
C PHE A 422 -4.94 13.08 8.69
N SER A 423 -5.80 13.32 9.67
CA SER A 423 -5.49 14.20 10.82
C SER A 423 -4.91 13.37 11.97
N PRO A 424 -3.76 13.78 12.56
CA PRO A 424 -3.20 13.14 13.74
C PRO A 424 -4.17 13.07 14.92
N GLN A 425 -5.05 14.08 15.08
CA GLN A 425 -6.08 14.15 16.10
C GLN A 425 -7.43 13.60 15.67
N GLN A 426 -7.56 13.10 14.43
CA GLN A 426 -8.81 12.63 13.84
C GLN A 426 -9.97 13.65 13.93
N THR A 427 -9.64 14.93 13.80
CA THR A 427 -10.63 16.01 13.83
C THR A 427 -11.62 15.89 12.67
N PRO A 428 -12.89 16.21 12.88
CA PRO A 428 -13.88 16.31 11.81
C PRO A 428 -13.38 17.17 10.66
N SER A 429 -13.65 16.76 9.43
CA SER A 429 -13.05 17.38 8.25
C SER A 429 -14.00 17.37 7.07
N THR A 430 -14.03 18.47 6.32
CA THR A 430 -14.72 18.58 5.04
C THR A 430 -13.85 18.12 3.85
N TRP A 431 -12.59 17.81 4.10
CA TRP A 431 -11.64 17.39 3.09
C TRP A 431 -11.77 15.91 2.74
N LEU A 432 -11.51 15.59 1.47
CA LEU A 432 -11.59 14.24 0.92
C LEU A 432 -10.40 13.98 0.02
N ARG A 433 -9.73 12.84 0.16
CA ARG A 433 -8.73 12.42 -0.81
C ARG A 433 -9.39 11.68 -1.97
N MET A 434 -9.09 12.11 -3.20
CA MET A 434 -9.52 11.50 -4.44
C MET A 434 -8.33 10.93 -5.21
N ASN A 435 -8.51 9.75 -5.79
CA ASN A 435 -7.55 9.14 -6.72
C ASN A 435 -8.02 9.41 -8.15
N ILE A 436 -7.23 10.15 -8.91
CA ILE A 436 -7.53 10.57 -10.28
C ILE A 436 -7.82 9.36 -11.19
N ALA A 437 -7.03 8.29 -11.04
CA ALA A 437 -7.15 7.11 -11.88
C ALA A 437 -8.39 6.24 -11.60
N THR A 438 -9.07 6.45 -10.46
CA THR A 438 -10.24 5.66 -10.06
C THR A 438 -11.51 6.51 -9.86
N SER A 439 -11.45 7.81 -10.17
CA SER A 439 -12.56 8.75 -9.96
C SER A 439 -13.34 9.09 -11.23
N GLN A 440 -13.38 8.18 -12.22
CA GLN A 440 -14.02 8.43 -13.53
C GLN A 440 -15.35 7.73 -13.72
N ASN A 441 -15.75 6.84 -12.79
CA ASN A 441 -16.98 6.07 -12.92
C ASN A 441 -18.22 6.99 -12.88
N PRO A 442 -19.04 7.07 -13.96
CA PRO A 442 -20.18 7.99 -13.99
C PRO A 442 -21.25 7.68 -12.95
N ALA A 443 -21.43 6.40 -12.60
CA ALA A 443 -22.41 6.00 -11.58
C ALA A 443 -21.96 6.47 -10.19
N MET A 444 -20.68 6.34 -9.88
CA MET A 444 -20.08 6.84 -8.63
C MET A 444 -20.19 8.37 -8.56
N LEU A 445 -19.85 9.08 -9.62
CA LEU A 445 -19.92 10.55 -9.66
C LEU A 445 -21.37 11.04 -9.54
N GLY A 446 -22.32 10.40 -10.22
CA GLY A 446 -23.74 10.73 -10.09
C GLY A 446 -24.31 10.44 -8.69
N TRP A 447 -23.81 9.41 -8.00
CA TRP A 447 -24.11 9.16 -6.60
C TRP A 447 -23.50 10.23 -5.69
N LEU A 448 -22.22 10.58 -5.93
CA LEU A 448 -21.49 11.57 -5.12
C LEU A 448 -22.16 12.95 -5.20
N ASP A 449 -22.58 13.36 -6.38
CA ASP A 449 -23.31 14.62 -6.59
C ASP A 449 -24.58 14.69 -5.73
N LYS A 450 -25.42 13.64 -5.78
CA LYS A 450 -26.65 13.57 -4.99
C LYS A 450 -26.38 13.56 -3.48
N ALA A 451 -25.37 12.80 -3.04
CA ALA A 451 -25.00 12.71 -1.63
C ALA A 451 -24.48 14.06 -1.10
N LEU A 452 -23.63 14.75 -1.87
CA LEU A 452 -23.14 16.09 -1.51
C LEU A 452 -24.30 17.10 -1.43
N ALA A 453 -25.20 17.12 -2.42
CA ALA A 453 -26.36 18.02 -2.42
C ALA A 453 -27.26 17.77 -1.20
N GLN A 454 -27.53 16.51 -0.88
CA GLN A 454 -28.35 16.13 0.28
C GLN A 454 -27.71 16.57 1.60
N LEU A 455 -26.42 16.30 1.81
CA LEU A 455 -25.72 16.66 3.05
C LEU A 455 -25.59 18.19 3.22
N ARG A 456 -25.39 18.94 2.12
CA ARG A 456 -25.38 20.42 2.15
C ARG A 456 -26.74 20.99 2.57
N LEU A 457 -27.84 20.41 2.08
CA LEU A 457 -29.21 20.81 2.48
C LEU A 457 -29.52 20.49 3.94
N GLN A 458 -28.99 19.40 4.48
CA GLN A 458 -29.18 18.99 5.88
C GLN A 458 -28.33 19.79 6.89
N GLY A 459 -27.53 20.74 6.44
CA GLY A 459 -26.68 21.56 7.30
C GLY A 459 -25.51 20.79 7.95
N HIS A 460 -25.14 19.64 7.40
CA HIS A 460 -23.94 18.87 7.82
C HIS A 460 -22.62 19.53 7.36
N GLY A 461 -22.61 20.82 7.03
CA GLY A 461 -21.41 21.62 6.94
C GLY A 461 -20.84 21.80 8.36
N LEU A 462 -19.54 21.52 8.53
CA LEU A 462 -18.83 21.95 9.74
C LEU A 462 -18.87 23.48 9.73
N GLY A 463 -19.81 24.07 10.50
CA GLY A 463 -19.97 25.52 10.56
C GLY A 463 -18.62 26.17 10.84
N ALA A 464 -18.29 27.19 10.07
CA ALA A 464 -17.19 28.08 10.33
C ALA A 464 -17.37 28.69 11.72
N LYS A 465 -16.77 28.04 12.72
CA LYS A 465 -16.49 28.69 14.02
C LYS A 465 -14.99 28.95 14.06
N GLY A 466 -14.67 30.24 14.11
CA GLY A 466 -13.42 30.96 14.05
C GLY A 466 -12.25 30.41 14.81
#